data_566e934136ae684715ee0df3eb93dcc7
#
_entry.id   566e934136ae684715ee0df3eb93dcc7
#
_cell.length_a   1.000
_cell.length_b   1.000
_cell.length_c   1.000
_cell.angle_alpha   90.00
_cell.angle_beta   90.00
_cell.angle_gamma   90.00
#
_symmetry.space_group_name_H-M   'P 1'
#
loop_
_entity.id
_entity.type
_entity.pdbx_description
1 polymer ?
#
loop_
_entity_poly.entity_id
_entity_poly.type
_entity_poly.pdbx_seq_one_letter_code
_entity_poly.pdbx_strand_id
1 'polypeptide(L)'
;MSYKHIEVPQQAEKISLNADNSLQVPDNPIIPYIEGDGIGVDISPVMKDVVDAAVQKAYGGARAIAWMEIYAGEKATRVYGEDEWLPEETFDAVRAVSYTH
;
A
#
# COMPACT_ATOMS: atom_id res chain seq x y z
N MET A 1 0.56 10.67 9.00
CA MET A 1 -0.58 9.86 8.52
C MET A 1 -1.15 9.06 9.68
N SER A 2 -2.44 9.20 9.94
CA SER A 2 -3.12 8.49 11.02
C SER A 2 -4.53 8.12 10.57
N TYR A 3 -4.89 6.84 10.71
CA TYR A 3 -6.15 6.31 10.22
C TYR A 3 -6.81 5.44 11.28
N LYS A 4 -8.12 5.24 11.17
CA LYS A 4 -8.88 4.37 12.09
C LYS A 4 -8.55 2.90 11.89
N HIS A 5 -8.46 2.47 10.63
CA HIS A 5 -8.33 1.05 10.30
C HIS A 5 -7.13 0.73 9.41
N ILE A 6 -6.54 1.72 8.75
CA ILE A 6 -5.36 1.51 7.93
C ILE A 6 -4.13 1.60 8.83
N GLU A 7 -3.28 0.56 8.78
CA GLU A 7 -2.03 0.53 9.52
C GLU A 7 -0.90 1.03 8.64
N VAL A 8 -0.27 2.13 9.05
CA VAL A 8 0.88 2.67 8.34
C VAL A 8 2.12 1.88 8.77
N PRO A 9 2.88 1.29 7.82
CA PRO A 9 4.08 0.54 8.18
C PRO A 9 5.08 1.41 8.94
N GLN A 10 5.66 0.84 9.98
CA GLN A 10 6.71 1.52 10.75
C GLN A 10 8.02 1.51 9.99
N GLN A 11 8.85 2.53 10.22
CA GLN A 11 10.16 2.64 9.60
C GLN A 11 10.12 2.63 8.06
N ALA A 12 9.01 3.09 7.50
CA ALA A 12 8.82 3.18 6.07
C ALA A 12 8.58 4.63 5.69
N GLU A 13 8.92 4.97 4.45
CA GLU A 13 8.76 6.33 3.96
C GLU A 13 7.96 6.33 2.67
N LYS A 14 7.18 7.38 2.47
CA LYS A 14 6.45 7.54 1.22
C LYS A 14 7.40 7.93 0.09
N ILE A 15 7.07 7.53 -1.13
CA ILE A 15 7.74 8.02 -2.32
C ILE A 15 7.41 9.50 -2.46
N SER A 16 8.40 10.34 -2.74
CA SER A 16 8.22 11.77 -2.85
C SER A 16 8.77 12.30 -4.17
N LEU A 17 8.45 13.56 -4.47
CA LEU A 17 8.86 14.20 -5.72
C LEU A 17 10.01 15.17 -5.44
N ASN A 18 11.06 15.06 -6.22
CA ASN A 18 12.18 16.01 -6.15
C ASN A 18 11.80 17.33 -6.86
N ALA A 19 12.61 18.36 -6.64
CA ALA A 19 12.37 19.67 -7.26
C ALA A 19 12.35 19.63 -8.79
N ASP A 20 13.06 18.67 -9.40
CA ASP A 20 13.12 18.51 -10.86
C ASP A 20 12.04 17.58 -11.41
N ASN A 21 11.04 17.20 -10.59
CA ASN A 21 9.95 16.29 -10.91
C ASN A 21 10.37 14.82 -11.06
N SER A 22 11.59 14.45 -10.70
CA SER A 22 11.96 13.04 -10.59
C SER A 22 11.45 12.47 -9.27
N LEU A 23 11.30 11.14 -9.21
CA LEU A 23 10.84 10.49 -8.00
C LEU A 23 11.98 10.26 -7.02
N GLN A 24 11.71 10.55 -5.75
CA GLN A 24 12.56 10.17 -4.64
C GLN A 24 11.99 8.89 -4.05
N VAL A 25 12.63 7.76 -4.31
CA VAL A 25 12.18 6.45 -3.83
C VAL A 25 13.07 6.02 -2.67
N PRO A 26 12.53 5.95 -1.44
CA PRO A 26 13.32 5.50 -0.29
C PRO A 26 13.61 4.01 -0.35
N ASP A 27 14.48 3.53 0.54
CA ASP A 27 14.84 2.11 0.59
C ASP A 27 13.66 1.23 1.06
N ASN A 28 12.76 1.79 1.86
CA ASN A 28 11.55 1.11 2.33
C ASN A 28 10.32 1.90 1.91
N PRO A 29 9.98 1.91 0.61
CA PRO A 29 8.85 2.70 0.15
C PRO A 29 7.52 2.10 0.59
N ILE A 30 6.59 2.96 0.98
CA ILE A 30 5.22 2.56 1.30
C ILE A 30 4.47 2.36 -0.02
N ILE A 31 3.99 1.14 -0.25
CA ILE A 31 3.16 0.82 -1.42
C ILE A 31 1.79 0.38 -0.93
N PRO A 32 0.74 1.17 -1.21
CA PRO A 32 -0.60 0.76 -0.83
C PRO A 32 -1.10 -0.34 -1.75
N TYR A 33 -1.91 -1.25 -1.20
CA TYR A 33 -2.52 -2.30 -2.01
C TYR A 33 -3.94 -2.57 -1.51
N ILE A 34 -4.77 -3.07 -2.41
CA ILE A 34 -6.11 -3.55 -2.10
C ILE A 34 -6.08 -5.06 -2.31
N GLU A 35 -6.44 -5.82 -1.28
CA GLU A 35 -6.45 -7.28 -1.39
C GLU A 35 -7.41 -7.79 -2.46
N GLY A 36 -8.55 -7.11 -2.57
CA GLY A 36 -9.59 -7.50 -3.51
C GLY A 36 -10.53 -8.54 -2.92
N ASP A 37 -11.65 -8.74 -3.59
CA ASP A 37 -12.68 -9.68 -3.18
C ASP A 37 -12.56 -11.01 -3.94
N GLY A 38 -13.31 -12.01 -3.52
CA GLY A 38 -13.32 -13.31 -4.18
C GLY A 38 -11.94 -13.94 -4.21
N ILE A 39 -11.41 -14.19 -5.40
CA ILE A 39 -10.09 -14.80 -5.57
C ILE A 39 -8.94 -13.87 -5.15
N GLY A 40 -9.20 -12.59 -4.94
CA GLY A 40 -8.20 -11.64 -4.46
C GLY A 40 -7.57 -12.07 -3.14
N VAL A 41 -8.36 -12.73 -2.28
CA VAL A 41 -7.88 -13.27 -1.00
C VAL A 41 -6.76 -14.29 -1.20
N ASP A 42 -6.81 -15.05 -2.29
CA ASP A 42 -5.79 -16.06 -2.60
C ASP A 42 -4.63 -15.48 -3.42
N ILE A 43 -4.93 -14.55 -4.32
CA ILE A 43 -3.94 -14.00 -5.25
C ILE A 43 -3.04 -12.96 -4.61
N SER A 44 -3.59 -12.08 -3.77
CA SER A 44 -2.82 -10.96 -3.22
C SER A 44 -1.64 -11.39 -2.35
N PRO A 45 -1.79 -12.38 -1.44
CA PRO A 45 -0.63 -12.86 -0.68
C PRO A 45 0.47 -13.43 -1.58
N VAL A 46 0.09 -14.15 -2.63
CA VAL A 46 1.04 -14.72 -3.59
C VAL A 46 1.75 -13.61 -4.36
N MET A 47 1.02 -12.60 -4.79
CA MET A 47 1.60 -11.44 -5.48
C MET A 47 2.66 -10.77 -4.61
N LYS A 48 2.33 -10.52 -3.34
CA LYS A 48 3.27 -9.90 -2.40
C LYS A 48 4.53 -10.75 -2.22
N ASP A 49 4.36 -12.05 -2.06
CA ASP A 49 5.51 -12.97 -1.88
C ASP A 49 6.42 -12.97 -3.11
N VAL A 50 5.85 -13.00 -4.31
CA VAL A 50 6.62 -12.99 -5.55
C VAL A 50 7.37 -11.67 -5.72
N VAL A 51 6.69 -10.56 -5.49
CA VAL A 51 7.31 -9.22 -5.61
C VAL A 51 8.40 -9.04 -4.56
N ASP A 52 8.13 -9.45 -3.31
CA ASP A 52 9.12 -9.36 -2.23
C ASP A 52 10.36 -10.18 -2.55
N ALA A 53 10.19 -11.39 -3.09
CA ALA A 53 11.31 -12.24 -3.49
C ALA A 53 12.13 -11.60 -4.61
N ALA A 54 11.47 -10.98 -5.58
CA ALA A 54 12.15 -10.28 -6.67
C ALA A 54 12.96 -9.09 -6.16
N VAL A 55 12.40 -8.31 -5.25
CA VAL A 55 13.08 -7.16 -4.64
C VAL A 55 14.30 -7.65 -3.83
N GLN A 56 14.11 -8.71 -3.05
CA GLN A 56 15.19 -9.31 -2.27
C GLN A 56 16.33 -9.77 -3.18
N LYS A 57 15.99 -10.41 -4.29
CA LYS A 57 17.01 -10.87 -5.25
C LYS A 57 17.73 -9.71 -5.91
N ALA A 58 17.01 -8.65 -6.26
CA ALA A 58 17.59 -7.50 -6.95
C ALA A 58 18.49 -6.65 -6.05
N TYR A 59 18.14 -6.52 -4.77
CA TYR A 59 18.81 -5.57 -3.87
C TYR A 59 19.51 -6.22 -2.67
N GLY A 60 19.40 -7.54 -2.52
CA GLY A 60 20.10 -8.27 -1.45
C GLY A 60 19.74 -7.84 -0.03
N GLY A 61 18.52 -7.35 0.18
CA GLY A 61 18.08 -6.87 1.48
C GLY A 61 18.30 -5.39 1.74
N ALA A 62 18.98 -4.68 0.82
CA ALA A 62 19.18 -3.23 0.98
C ALA A 62 17.90 -2.44 0.81
N ARG A 63 16.92 -2.99 0.09
CA ARG A 63 15.61 -2.38 -0.13
C ARG A 63 14.51 -3.40 0.08
N ALA A 64 13.36 -2.93 0.55
CA ALA A 64 12.17 -3.76 0.75
C ALA A 64 10.93 -2.91 0.66
N ILE A 65 9.87 -3.44 0.05
CA ILE A 65 8.59 -2.74 -0.02
C ILE A 65 7.91 -2.83 1.35
N ALA A 66 7.39 -1.71 1.81
CA ALA A 66 6.55 -1.65 3.00
C ALA A 66 5.09 -1.59 2.54
N TRP A 67 4.45 -2.75 2.52
CA TRP A 67 3.06 -2.87 2.06
C TRP A 67 2.11 -2.22 3.06
N MET A 68 1.17 -1.43 2.56
CA MET A 68 0.14 -0.82 3.39
C MET A 68 -1.23 -1.18 2.84
N GLU A 69 -1.97 -2.01 3.56
CA GLU A 69 -3.30 -2.40 3.10
C GLU A 69 -4.27 -1.24 3.19
N ILE A 70 -4.97 -0.98 2.08
CA ILE A 70 -6.10 -0.06 2.02
C ILE A 70 -7.32 -0.86 1.58
N TYR A 71 -8.50 -0.30 1.76
CA TYR A 71 -9.72 -1.09 1.67
C TYR A 71 -10.68 -0.55 0.63
N ALA A 72 -11.24 -1.46 -0.16
CA ALA A 72 -12.32 -1.19 -1.10
C ALA A 72 -13.10 -2.49 -1.33
N GLY A 73 -14.37 -2.38 -1.64
CA GLY A 73 -15.20 -3.53 -1.92
C GLY A 73 -15.75 -4.20 -0.67
N GLU A 74 -15.99 -5.50 -0.76
CA GLU A 74 -16.63 -6.25 0.31
C GLU A 74 -15.80 -6.27 1.59
N LYS A 75 -14.48 -6.40 1.48
CA LYS A 75 -13.62 -6.37 2.66
C LYS A 75 -13.73 -5.05 3.41
N ALA A 76 -13.89 -3.93 2.71
CA ALA A 76 -14.09 -2.63 3.34
C ALA A 76 -15.34 -2.62 4.20
N THR A 77 -16.41 -3.26 3.77
CA THR A 77 -17.66 -3.33 4.56
C THR A 77 -17.47 -4.12 5.83
N ARG A 78 -16.60 -5.12 5.84
CA ARG A 78 -16.30 -5.90 7.05
C ARG A 78 -15.43 -5.14 8.04
N VAL A 79 -14.56 -4.27 7.55
CA VAL A 79 -13.63 -3.51 8.40
C VAL A 79 -14.26 -2.20 8.90
N TYR A 80 -14.99 -1.49 8.03
CA TYR A 80 -15.52 -0.15 8.34
C TYR A 80 -17.02 -0.14 8.67
N GLY A 81 -17.81 -1.08 8.14
CA GLY A 81 -19.25 -1.16 8.33
C GLY A 81 -19.99 -1.41 7.03
N GLU A 82 -21.27 -1.84 7.14
CA GLU A 82 -22.07 -2.38 6.03
C GLU A 82 -22.11 -1.54 4.76
N ASP A 83 -22.16 -0.22 4.90
CA ASP A 83 -22.32 0.67 3.75
C ASP A 83 -21.01 1.30 3.27
N GLU A 84 -19.88 0.88 3.84
CA GLU A 84 -18.59 1.49 3.57
C GLU A 84 -17.79 0.70 2.53
N TRP A 85 -18.28 0.70 1.29
CA TRP A 85 -17.63 -0.01 0.18
C TRP A 85 -16.35 0.67 -0.30
N LEU A 86 -16.25 1.98 -0.10
CA LEU A 86 -15.06 2.75 -0.49
C LEU A 86 -14.84 3.84 0.56
N PRO A 87 -14.16 3.50 1.66
CA PRO A 87 -13.96 4.44 2.76
C PRO A 87 -13.19 5.69 2.36
N GLU A 88 -13.52 6.80 3.02
CA GLU A 88 -12.81 8.07 2.81
C GLU A 88 -11.33 7.94 3.13
N GLU A 89 -10.97 7.11 4.12
CA GLU A 89 -9.57 6.85 4.46
C GLU A 89 -8.78 6.27 3.31
N THR A 90 -9.42 5.46 2.44
CA THR A 90 -8.74 4.90 1.27
C THR A 90 -8.29 6.00 0.32
N PHE A 91 -9.15 6.98 0.05
CA PHE A 91 -8.77 8.14 -0.76
C PHE A 91 -7.67 8.94 -0.10
N ASP A 92 -7.78 9.18 1.20
CA ASP A 92 -6.78 9.95 1.95
C ASP A 92 -5.43 9.26 1.90
N ALA A 93 -5.41 7.93 2.06
CA ALA A 93 -4.18 7.15 2.01
C ALA A 93 -3.53 7.20 0.64
N VAL A 94 -4.32 7.06 -0.43
CA VAL A 94 -3.79 7.14 -1.81
C VAL A 94 -3.17 8.51 -2.05
N ARG A 95 -3.86 9.58 -1.65
CA ARG A 95 -3.31 10.93 -1.81
C ARG A 95 -2.04 11.17 -1.01
N ALA A 96 -1.94 10.53 0.18
CA ALA A 96 -0.79 10.73 1.05
C ALA A 96 0.47 10.00 0.58
N VAL A 97 0.34 8.82 -0.06
CA VAL A 97 1.49 7.97 -0.34
C VAL A 97 1.80 7.81 -1.83
N SER A 98 1.03 8.41 -2.71
CA SER A 98 1.26 8.30 -4.14
C SER A 98 1.30 9.67 -4.80
N TYR A 99 1.85 9.71 -6.02
CA TYR A 99 1.88 10.88 -6.86
C TYR A 99 0.74 10.85 -7.81
N THR A 100 -0.44 11.15 -7.33
CA THR A 100 -1.58 11.40 -8.21
C THR A 100 -1.83 12.90 -8.24
N HIS A 101 -1.82 13.44 -9.39
CA HIS A 101 -2.16 14.83 -9.61
C HIS A 101 -3.49 14.93 -10.35
#